data_486825e7b218bd23f47028b19c7ccfd8
#
_entry.id   486825e7b218bd23f47028b19c7ccfd8
#
_cell.length_a   1.000
_cell.length_b   1.000
_cell.length_c   1.000
_cell.angle_alpha   90.00
_cell.angle_beta   90.00
_cell.angle_gamma   90.00
#
_symmetry.space_group_name_H-M   'P 1'
#
loop_
_entity.id
_entity.type
_entity.pdbx_description
1 polymer ?
#
loop_
_entity_poly.entity_id
_entity_poly.type
_entity_poly.pdbx_seq_one_letter_code
_entity_poly.pdbx_strand_id
1 'polypeptide(L)'
;MSKYNLASIMRAAWKFFRKGVSSFSLALRMAWANAKTQNAAKAAAEITEETHTWYGWKELGYEVIHESKCLYQAVLSDPATKSGTRRTSYFGLSQVQPIEA
;
A
#
# COMPACT_ATOMS: atom_id res chain seq x y z
N MET A 1 -6.59 16.65 10.41
CA MET A 1 -6.59 15.21 10.03
C MET A 1 -5.18 14.74 9.78
N SER A 2 -4.86 13.55 10.28
CA SER A 2 -3.55 12.96 10.02
C SER A 2 -3.42 12.55 8.55
N LYS A 3 -2.27 12.87 7.96
CA LYS A 3 -1.92 12.49 6.60
C LYS A 3 -1.73 10.98 6.45
N TYR A 4 -1.45 10.28 7.56
CA TYR A 4 -1.13 8.87 7.59
C TYR A 4 -2.07 8.10 8.49
N ASN A 5 -2.41 6.89 8.09
CA ASN A 5 -3.18 5.99 8.92
C ASN A 5 -2.23 5.20 9.82
N LEU A 6 -2.14 5.60 11.08
CA LEU A 6 -1.24 4.97 12.04
C LEU A 6 -1.51 3.48 12.23
N ALA A 7 -2.79 3.07 12.25
CA ALA A 7 -3.14 1.67 12.39
C ALA A 7 -2.62 0.81 11.22
N SER A 8 -2.72 1.35 9.99
CA SER A 8 -2.15 0.69 8.81
C SER A 8 -0.65 0.56 8.89
N ILE A 9 0.03 1.62 9.33
CA ILE A 9 1.49 1.62 9.47
C ILE A 9 1.93 0.61 10.51
N MET A 10 1.24 0.54 11.64
CA MET A 10 1.54 -0.45 12.69
C MET A 10 1.34 -1.89 12.19
N ARG A 11 0.27 -2.14 11.46
CA ARG A 11 0.04 -3.48 10.86
C ARG A 11 1.14 -3.85 9.87
N ALA A 12 1.57 -2.90 9.04
CA ALA A 12 2.67 -3.13 8.11
C ALA A 12 3.98 -3.41 8.85
N ALA A 13 4.25 -2.69 9.94
CA ALA A 13 5.43 -2.91 10.76
C ALA A 13 5.44 -4.33 11.35
N TRP A 14 4.31 -4.81 11.87
CA TRP A 14 4.19 -6.16 12.38
C TRP A 14 4.40 -7.22 11.30
N LYS A 15 3.88 -6.97 10.08
CA LYS A 15 4.11 -7.87 8.94
C LYS A 15 5.59 -7.96 8.61
N PHE A 16 6.30 -6.84 8.56
CA PHE A 16 7.74 -6.84 8.30
C PHE A 16 8.50 -7.56 9.40
N PHE A 17 8.13 -7.34 10.65
CA PHE A 17 8.76 -8.01 11.78
C PHE A 17 8.60 -9.54 11.68
N ARG A 18 7.40 -10.01 11.32
CA ARG A 18 7.14 -11.45 11.14
C ARG A 18 7.91 -12.05 9.98
N LYS A 19 8.25 -11.25 8.97
CA LYS A 19 9.02 -11.71 7.79
C LYS A 19 10.51 -11.79 8.07
N GLY A 20 10.96 -11.50 9.28
CA GLY A 20 12.34 -11.67 9.67
C GLY A 20 13.17 -10.40 9.76
N VAL A 21 12.53 -9.22 9.74
CA VAL A 21 13.23 -7.97 10.02
C VAL A 21 13.77 -8.02 11.44
N SER A 22 15.05 -7.67 11.63
CA SER A 22 15.79 -7.91 12.86
C SER A 22 15.26 -7.23 14.11
N SER A 23 14.54 -6.12 13.99
CA SER A 23 13.94 -5.44 15.12
C SER A 23 12.62 -4.79 14.73
N PHE A 24 11.72 -4.66 15.70
CA PHE A 24 10.44 -3.96 15.47
C PHE A 24 10.66 -2.48 15.14
N SER A 25 11.68 -1.87 15.75
CA SER A 25 12.05 -0.49 15.47
C SER A 25 12.39 -0.29 13.99
N LEU A 26 13.17 -1.21 13.41
CA LEU A 26 13.51 -1.19 11.97
C LEU A 26 12.27 -1.44 11.12
N ALA A 27 11.43 -2.41 11.51
CA ALA A 27 10.18 -2.70 10.82
C ALA A 27 9.26 -1.47 10.78
N LEU A 28 9.16 -0.76 11.89
CA LEU A 28 8.35 0.44 11.99
C LEU A 28 8.90 1.55 11.09
N ARG A 29 10.23 1.70 11.06
CA ARG A 29 10.89 2.67 10.16
C ARG A 29 10.60 2.36 8.69
N MET A 30 10.66 1.09 8.31
CA MET A 30 10.34 0.66 6.94
C MET A 30 8.87 0.96 6.59
N ALA A 31 7.95 0.68 7.51
CA ALA A 31 6.53 0.94 7.29
C ALA A 31 6.25 2.44 7.12
N TRP A 32 6.89 3.29 7.91
CA TRP A 32 6.79 4.74 7.76
C TRP A 32 7.36 5.22 6.43
N ALA A 33 8.53 4.70 6.04
CA ALA A 33 9.15 5.06 4.77
C ALA A 33 8.23 4.68 3.59
N ASN A 34 7.60 3.51 3.65
CA ASN A 34 6.66 3.06 2.61
C ASN A 34 5.44 3.98 2.54
N ALA A 35 4.90 4.38 3.69
CA ALA A 35 3.76 5.30 3.72
C ALA A 35 4.11 6.65 3.09
N LYS A 36 5.29 7.18 3.39
CA LYS A 36 5.77 8.43 2.80
C LYS A 36 5.98 8.31 1.29
N THR A 37 6.55 7.19 0.83
CA THR A 37 6.79 6.94 -0.59
C THR A 37 5.46 6.84 -1.35
N GLN A 38 4.49 6.13 -0.80
CA GLN A 38 3.17 6.03 -1.39
C GLN A 38 2.49 7.40 -1.50
N ASN A 39 2.53 8.18 -0.42
CA ASN A 39 1.92 9.51 -0.43
C ASN A 39 2.58 10.43 -1.45
N ALA A 40 3.89 10.37 -1.59
CA ALA A 40 4.62 11.17 -2.56
C ALA A 40 4.24 10.77 -4.00
N ALA A 41 4.13 9.47 -4.26
CA ALA A 41 3.73 8.95 -5.58
C ALA A 41 2.31 9.38 -5.92
N LYS A 42 1.40 9.30 -4.95
CA LYS A 42 0.01 9.71 -5.13
C LYS A 42 -0.08 11.21 -5.42
N ALA A 43 0.67 12.03 -4.68
CA ALA A 43 0.70 13.48 -4.88
C ALA A 43 1.29 13.84 -6.24
N ALA A 44 2.37 13.16 -6.66
CA ALA A 44 2.99 13.39 -7.96
C ALA A 44 2.04 13.04 -9.12
N ALA A 45 1.18 12.06 -8.93
CA ALA A 45 0.16 11.67 -9.91
C ALA A 45 -1.09 12.54 -9.83
N GLU A 46 -1.16 13.48 -8.88
CA GLU A 46 -2.31 14.37 -8.66
C GLU A 46 -3.61 13.62 -8.38
N ILE A 47 -3.51 12.47 -7.73
CA ILE A 47 -4.67 11.64 -7.39
C ILE A 47 -5.22 12.07 -6.02
N THR A 48 -6.51 12.42 -5.98
CA THR A 48 -7.17 12.89 -4.76
C THR A 48 -8.16 11.87 -4.18
N GLU A 49 -8.58 10.87 -4.96
CA GLU A 49 -9.50 9.86 -4.48
C GLU A 49 -8.79 8.82 -3.62
N GLU A 50 -9.56 8.05 -2.85
CA GLU A 50 -9.02 6.95 -2.07
C GLU A 50 -8.43 5.89 -3.00
N THR A 51 -7.21 5.42 -2.67
CA THR A 51 -6.52 4.41 -3.46
C THR A 51 -6.02 3.29 -2.55
N HIS A 52 -6.05 2.07 -3.07
CA HIS A 52 -5.49 0.89 -2.41
C HIS A 52 -4.92 -0.03 -3.47
N THR A 53 -4.10 -0.98 -3.02
CA THR A 53 -3.64 -2.06 -3.90
C THR A 53 -4.81 -2.97 -4.25
N TRP A 54 -4.60 -3.84 -5.23
CA TRP A 54 -5.61 -4.82 -5.63
C TRP A 54 -6.07 -5.65 -4.43
N TYR A 55 -5.13 -6.14 -3.62
CA TYR A 55 -5.45 -6.88 -2.39
C TYR A 55 -6.11 -6.01 -1.33
N GLY A 56 -5.67 -4.77 -1.20
CA GLY A 56 -6.26 -3.82 -0.26
C GLY A 56 -7.74 -3.61 -0.53
N TRP A 57 -8.12 -3.45 -1.80
CA TRP A 57 -9.52 -3.33 -2.18
C TRP A 57 -10.31 -4.61 -1.88
N LYS A 58 -9.73 -5.78 -2.13
CA LYS A 58 -10.38 -7.05 -1.80
C LYS A 58 -10.67 -7.20 -0.32
N GLU A 59 -9.73 -6.81 0.53
CA GLU A 59 -9.92 -6.84 1.98
C GLU A 59 -11.07 -5.93 2.44
N LEU A 60 -11.32 -4.86 1.70
CA LEU A 60 -12.42 -3.92 1.99
C LEU A 60 -13.74 -4.36 1.37
N GLY A 61 -13.79 -5.46 0.64
CA GLY A 61 -15.01 -5.95 0.02
C GLY A 61 -15.25 -5.43 -1.40
N TYR A 62 -14.20 -4.99 -2.07
CA TYR A 62 -14.27 -4.47 -3.43
C TYR A 62 -13.38 -5.25 -4.37
N GLU A 63 -13.69 -5.19 -5.66
CA GLU A 63 -12.83 -5.74 -6.69
C GLU A 63 -12.53 -4.68 -7.74
N VAL A 64 -11.34 -4.75 -8.32
CA VAL A 64 -10.95 -3.84 -9.40
C VAL A 64 -11.69 -4.25 -10.67
N ILE A 65 -12.30 -3.27 -11.34
CA ILE A 65 -13.02 -3.50 -12.58
C ILE A 65 -12.05 -4.03 -13.63
N HIS A 66 -12.46 -5.06 -14.34
CA HIS A 66 -11.63 -5.73 -15.34
C HIS A 66 -11.06 -4.74 -16.37
N GLU A 67 -9.78 -4.92 -16.71
CA GLU A 67 -9.04 -4.06 -17.65
C GLU A 67 -8.71 -2.65 -17.13
N SER A 68 -9.00 -2.34 -15.86
CA SER A 68 -8.58 -1.06 -15.28
C SER A 68 -7.06 -1.02 -15.12
N LYS A 69 -6.47 0.10 -15.49
CA LYS A 69 -5.03 0.34 -15.28
C LYS A 69 -4.83 1.05 -13.95
N CYS A 70 -3.73 0.75 -13.28
CA CYS A 70 -3.42 1.44 -12.02
C CYS A 70 -3.26 2.95 -12.24
N LEU A 71 -3.62 3.72 -11.23
CA LEU A 71 -3.49 5.18 -11.27
C LEU A 71 -2.07 5.64 -11.07
N TYR A 72 -1.32 4.93 -10.22
CA TYR A 72 0.09 5.21 -9.98
C TYR A 72 0.75 3.97 -9.38
N GLN A 73 2.08 3.97 -9.38
CA GLN A 73 2.88 2.92 -8.77
C GLN A 73 3.89 3.52 -7.81
N ALA A 74 4.26 2.75 -6.79
CA ALA A 74 5.30 3.13 -5.84
C ALA A 74 6.24 1.94 -5.62
N VAL A 75 7.54 2.23 -5.45
CA VAL A 75 8.52 1.20 -5.10
C VAL A 75 8.67 1.21 -3.58
N LEU A 76 8.23 0.14 -2.96
CA LEU A 76 8.20 0.00 -1.50
C LEU A 76 9.23 -1.02 -1.03
N SER A 77 9.68 -0.86 0.20
CA SER A 77 10.55 -1.86 0.83
C SER A 77 9.76 -3.14 1.11
N ASP A 78 10.33 -4.28 0.74
CA ASP A 78 9.73 -5.58 1.01
C ASP A 78 10.85 -6.60 1.28
N PRO A 79 11.00 -7.06 2.54
CA PRO A 79 12.08 -8.00 2.90
C PRO A 79 11.90 -9.38 2.29
N ALA A 80 10.74 -9.70 1.73
CA ALA A 80 10.49 -10.99 1.10
C ALA A 80 11.08 -11.09 -0.31
N THR A 81 11.50 -9.98 -0.93
CA THR A 81 12.09 -9.98 -2.26
C THR A 81 13.62 -9.96 -2.18
N LYS A 82 14.27 -10.46 -3.23
CA LYS A 82 15.74 -10.48 -3.31
C LYS A 82 16.34 -9.07 -3.32
N SER A 83 15.68 -8.15 -4.00
CA SER A 83 16.13 -6.76 -4.10
C SER A 83 15.81 -5.93 -2.86
N GLY A 84 14.97 -6.45 -1.96
CA GLY A 84 14.49 -5.70 -0.79
C GLY A 84 13.42 -4.67 -1.13
N THR A 85 12.97 -4.62 -2.40
CA THR A 85 11.95 -3.67 -2.85
C THR A 85 10.91 -4.36 -3.73
N ARG A 86 9.75 -3.73 -3.84
CA ARG A 86 8.65 -4.25 -4.64
C ARG A 86 7.89 -3.08 -5.26
N ARG A 87 7.64 -3.16 -6.56
CA ARG A 87 6.79 -2.20 -7.24
C ARG A 87 5.33 -2.53 -6.96
N THR A 88 4.59 -1.56 -6.44
CA THR A 88 3.20 -1.74 -6.03
C THR A 88 2.31 -0.83 -6.86
N SER A 89 1.23 -1.40 -7.41
CA SER A 89 0.25 -0.65 -8.20
C SER A 89 -0.95 -0.30 -7.35
N TYR A 90 -1.49 0.90 -7.55
CA TYR A 90 -2.63 1.41 -6.77
C TYR A 90 -3.78 1.75 -7.69
N PHE A 91 -4.99 1.37 -7.26
CA PHE A 91 -6.23 1.59 -7.98
C PHE A 91 -7.13 2.52 -7.16
N GLY A 92 -7.89 3.35 -7.84
CA GLY A 92 -8.75 4.33 -7.19
C GLY A 92 -10.18 3.83 -7.00
N LEU A 93 -10.90 4.52 -6.13
CA LEU A 93 -12.30 4.21 -5.83
C LEU A 93 -13.16 4.18 -7.11
N SER A 94 -12.85 5.02 -8.09
CA SER A 94 -13.55 5.06 -9.37
C SER A 94 -13.34 3.82 -10.22
N GLN A 95 -12.37 2.97 -9.87
CA GLN A 95 -12.00 1.77 -10.64
C GLN A 95 -12.45 0.47 -9.99
N VAL A 96 -13.19 0.56 -8.90
CA VAL A 96 -13.60 -0.65 -8.15
C VAL A 96 -15.11 -0.71 -8.02
N GLN A 97 -15.59 -1.91 -7.75
CA GLN A 97 -17.02 -2.18 -7.50
C GLN A 97 -17.16 -3.17 -6.36
N PRO A 98 -18.27 -3.15 -5.62
CA PRO A 98 -18.47 -4.11 -4.54
C PRO A 98 -18.43 -5.54 -5.05
N ILE A 99 -17.80 -6.44 -4.28
CA ILE A 99 -17.79 -7.86 -4.61
C ILE A 99 -19.18 -8.41 -4.29
N GLU A 100 -19.83 -8.99 -5.27
CA GLU A 100 -21.12 -9.65 -5.07
C GLU A 100 -20.91 -11.05 -4.52
N ALA A 101 -21.64 -11.37 -3.48
CA ALA A 101 -21.56 -12.69 -2.87
C ALA A 101 -22.23 -13.77 -3.73
#